data_7bf92eeecdc797780c2e53c6b6bedd8b
#
_entry.id   7bf92eeecdc797780c2e53c6b6bedd8b
#
_cell.length_a   1.000
_cell.length_b   1.000
_cell.length_c   1.000
_cell.angle_alpha   90.00
_cell.angle_beta   90.00
_cell.angle_gamma   90.00
#
_symmetry.space_group_name_H-M   'P 1'
#
loop_
_entity.id
_entity.type
_entity.pdbx_description
1 polymer ?
#
loop_
_entity_poly.entity_id
_entity_poly.type
_entity_poly.pdbx_seq_one_letter_code
_entity_poly.pdbx_strand_id
1 'polypeptide(L)'
;MNAAARFREAVERSDLDAAAELFSADIVFHSPATFHPFVGRETVTRLLGLVAQTFERFRYVEEMHGERVHTLVFKAAIGDREIEGVDILRLGEDGMIEDFTVMLRPISGLLPFAQAMGEKVQQAGLQTTAA
;
A
#
# COMPACT_ATOMS: atom_id res chain seq x y z
N MET A 1 -6.83 14.65 13.27
CA MET A 1 -6.88 13.62 12.20
C MET A 1 -5.61 12.78 12.31
N ASN A 2 -5.75 11.45 12.39
CA ASN A 2 -4.59 10.57 12.49
C ASN A 2 -3.89 10.38 11.14
N ALA A 3 -2.71 9.75 11.16
CA ALA A 3 -1.92 9.56 9.94
C ALA A 3 -2.65 8.69 8.90
N ALA A 4 -3.46 7.72 9.33
CA ALA A 4 -4.21 6.89 8.37
C ALA A 4 -5.23 7.69 7.59
N ALA A 5 -5.97 8.58 8.25
CA ALA A 5 -6.94 9.46 7.59
C ALA A 5 -6.23 10.44 6.65
N ARG A 6 -5.08 10.97 7.05
CA ARG A 6 -4.27 11.85 6.20
C ARG A 6 -3.72 11.09 4.99
N PHE A 7 -3.33 9.83 5.20
CA PHE A 7 -2.85 8.96 4.13
C PHE A 7 -3.95 8.79 3.07
N ARG A 8 -5.17 8.48 3.50
CA ARG A 8 -6.31 8.37 2.59
C ARG A 8 -6.51 9.65 1.78
N GLU A 9 -6.50 10.80 2.43
CA GLU A 9 -6.66 12.09 1.72
C GLU A 9 -5.55 12.30 0.69
N ALA A 10 -4.30 12.00 1.05
CA ALA A 10 -3.17 12.16 0.15
C ALA A 10 -3.31 11.25 -1.08
N VAL A 11 -3.70 9.99 -0.88
CA VAL A 11 -3.92 9.04 -1.97
C VAL A 11 -5.06 9.51 -2.87
N GLU A 12 -6.17 9.98 -2.28
CA GLU A 12 -7.32 10.47 -3.04
C GLU A 12 -7.00 11.71 -3.88
N ARG A 13 -6.02 12.52 -3.44
CA ARG A 13 -5.51 13.66 -4.21
C ARG A 13 -4.40 13.29 -5.19
N SER A 14 -4.00 12.02 -5.22
CA SER A 14 -2.82 11.57 -5.97
C SER A 14 -1.54 12.30 -5.58
N ASP A 15 -1.41 12.61 -4.29
CA ASP A 15 -0.26 13.30 -3.72
C ASP A 15 0.63 12.31 -2.98
N LEU A 16 1.49 11.64 -3.73
CA LEU A 16 2.37 10.62 -3.17
C LEU A 16 3.39 11.19 -2.19
N ASP A 17 3.87 12.40 -2.45
CA ASP A 17 4.83 13.05 -1.55
C ASP A 17 4.20 13.31 -0.17
N ALA A 18 2.96 13.78 -0.14
CA ALA A 18 2.24 13.97 1.11
C ALA A 18 2.02 12.65 1.84
N ALA A 19 1.71 11.57 1.10
CA ALA A 19 1.57 10.24 1.70
C ALA A 19 2.90 9.78 2.32
N ALA A 20 4.01 9.96 1.62
CA ALA A 20 5.33 9.55 2.09
C ALA A 20 5.75 10.26 3.38
N GLU A 21 5.33 11.50 3.58
CA GLU A 21 5.63 12.25 4.80
C GLU A 21 5.03 11.62 6.06
N LEU A 22 4.04 10.74 5.90
CA LEU A 22 3.38 10.06 7.01
C LEU A 22 4.10 8.77 7.43
N PHE A 23 5.08 8.32 6.64
CA PHE A 23 5.80 7.08 6.89
C PHE A 23 6.97 7.29 7.83
N SER A 24 7.14 6.36 8.78
CA SER A 24 8.37 6.35 9.57
C SER A 24 9.56 6.01 8.66
N ALA A 25 10.76 6.39 9.07
CA ALA A 25 11.96 6.12 8.27
C ALA A 25 12.17 4.62 8.04
N ASP A 26 11.78 3.79 9.00
CA ASP A 26 11.95 2.34 8.98
C ASP A 26 10.66 1.59 8.67
N ILE A 27 9.72 2.22 8.00
CA ILE A 27 8.43 1.59 7.68
C ILE A 27 8.62 0.22 7.03
N VAL A 28 7.79 -0.73 7.42
CA VAL A 28 7.76 -2.09 6.88
C VAL A 28 6.49 -2.26 6.07
N PHE A 29 6.63 -2.67 4.82
CA PHE A 29 5.49 -2.85 3.92
C PHE A 29 5.36 -4.33 3.54
N HIS A 30 4.19 -4.88 3.81
CA HIS A 30 3.83 -6.28 3.50
C HIS A 30 2.92 -6.30 2.28
N SER A 31 3.48 -6.76 1.16
CA SER A 31 2.76 -6.86 -0.11
C SER A 31 1.85 -8.09 -0.10
N PRO A 32 0.73 -8.07 -0.84
CA PRO A 32 -0.12 -9.25 -0.95
C PRO A 32 0.49 -10.36 -1.82
N ALA A 33 1.59 -10.07 -2.51
CA ALA A 33 2.19 -11.00 -3.47
C ALA A 33 3.47 -11.67 -2.97
N THR A 34 4.10 -11.12 -1.93
CA THR A 34 5.37 -11.66 -1.41
C THR A 34 5.28 -11.83 0.09
N PHE A 35 5.96 -12.86 0.62
CA PHE A 35 6.00 -13.08 2.07
C PHE A 35 6.96 -12.11 2.75
N HIS A 36 8.16 -11.92 2.17
CA HIS A 36 9.16 -11.03 2.76
C HIS A 36 8.81 -9.56 2.48
N PRO A 37 8.93 -8.69 3.49
CA PRO A 37 8.52 -7.30 3.35
C PRO A 37 9.55 -6.44 2.62
N PHE A 38 9.09 -5.27 2.18
CA PHE A 38 9.94 -4.15 1.76
C PHE A 38 10.13 -3.24 2.98
N VAL A 39 11.31 -2.69 3.15
CA VAL A 39 11.63 -1.88 4.32
C VAL A 39 12.24 -0.55 3.90
N GLY A 40 11.84 0.51 4.61
CA GLY A 40 12.38 1.85 4.43
C GLY A 40 11.45 2.78 3.67
N ARG A 41 11.43 4.04 4.09
CA ARG A 41 10.54 5.06 3.53
C ARG A 41 10.73 5.22 2.02
N GLU A 42 11.97 5.31 1.57
CA GLU A 42 12.26 5.50 0.15
C GLU A 42 11.76 4.33 -0.70
N THR A 43 12.07 3.11 -0.29
CA THR A 43 11.64 1.90 -1.00
C THR A 43 10.12 1.81 -1.04
N VAL A 44 9.47 2.01 0.10
CA VAL A 44 8.01 1.89 0.20
C VAL A 44 7.33 2.98 -0.63
N THR A 45 7.84 4.19 -0.62
CA THR A 45 7.30 5.29 -1.41
C THR A 45 7.36 4.98 -2.90
N ARG A 46 8.51 4.49 -3.38
CA ARG A 46 8.67 4.09 -4.78
C ARG A 46 7.72 2.94 -5.14
N LEU A 47 7.58 1.97 -4.24
CA LEU A 47 6.68 0.85 -4.43
C LEU A 47 5.24 1.30 -4.59
N LEU A 48 4.78 2.22 -3.74
CA LEU A 48 3.41 2.75 -3.82
C LEU A 48 3.18 3.54 -5.11
N GLY A 49 4.20 4.20 -5.63
CA GLY A 49 4.13 4.83 -6.94
C GLY A 49 3.84 3.81 -8.05
N LEU A 50 4.48 2.65 -7.99
CA LEU A 50 4.25 1.56 -8.94
C LEU A 50 2.85 0.97 -8.77
N VAL A 51 2.38 0.82 -7.54
CA VAL A 51 1.02 0.35 -7.24
C VAL A 51 -0.01 1.30 -7.85
N ALA A 52 0.19 2.60 -7.72
CA ALA A 52 -0.70 3.62 -8.26
C ALA A 52 -0.79 3.53 -9.78
N GLN A 53 0.31 3.16 -10.46
CA GLN A 53 0.32 2.95 -11.91
C GLN A 53 -0.41 1.67 -12.33
N THR A 54 -0.52 0.72 -11.42
CA THR A 54 -1.04 -0.62 -11.73
C THR A 54 -2.55 -0.73 -11.50
N PHE A 55 -3.05 -0.13 -10.42
CA PHE A 55 -4.48 -0.12 -10.13
C PHE A 55 -5.22 0.87 -11.04
N GLU A 56 -6.39 0.43 -11.52
CA GLU A 56 -7.32 1.27 -12.26
C GLU A 56 -8.57 1.49 -11.42
N ARG A 57 -9.19 2.63 -11.55
CA ARG A 57 -10.45 2.99 -10.87
C ARG A 57 -10.37 2.78 -9.36
N PHE A 58 -9.23 3.11 -8.78
CA PHE A 58 -8.99 2.96 -7.35
C PHE A 58 -9.84 3.94 -6.55
N ARG A 59 -10.47 3.43 -5.48
CA ARG A 59 -11.23 4.26 -4.56
C ARG A 59 -11.34 3.60 -3.19
N TYR A 60 -11.19 4.39 -2.15
CA TYR A 60 -11.50 3.93 -0.80
C TYR A 60 -13.01 3.96 -0.60
N VAL A 61 -13.55 2.94 0.06
CA VAL A 61 -14.99 2.79 0.28
C VAL A 61 -15.37 2.75 1.75
N GLU A 62 -14.46 2.35 2.63
CA GLU A 62 -14.71 2.27 4.07
C GLU A 62 -13.42 2.52 4.82
N GLU A 63 -13.55 3.00 6.05
CA GLU A 63 -12.39 3.09 6.93
C GLU A 63 -12.81 2.77 8.35
N MET A 64 -11.93 2.12 9.09
CA MET A 64 -12.12 1.72 10.48
C MET A 64 -10.89 2.14 11.27
N HIS A 65 -11.12 2.73 12.43
CA HIS A 65 -10.03 3.27 13.24
C HIS A 65 -10.03 2.63 14.61
N GLY A 66 -8.91 1.97 14.93
CA GLY A 66 -8.59 1.54 16.27
C GLY A 66 -7.72 2.58 16.96
N GLU A 67 -7.08 2.20 18.04
CA GLU A 67 -6.19 3.09 18.78
C GLU A 67 -4.90 3.33 18.02
N ARG A 68 -4.26 2.27 17.56
CA ARG A 68 -3.01 2.34 16.78
C ARG A 68 -3.11 1.69 15.41
N VAL A 69 -4.09 0.81 15.20
CA VAL A 69 -4.27 0.10 13.94
C VAL A 69 -5.50 0.65 13.24
N HIS A 70 -5.32 1.03 11.99
CA HIS A 70 -6.38 1.62 11.17
C HIS A 70 -6.48 0.84 9.86
N THR A 71 -7.69 0.65 9.37
CA THR A 71 -7.94 -0.12 8.16
C THR A 71 -8.71 0.71 7.15
N LEU A 72 -8.21 0.74 5.93
CA LEU A 72 -8.85 1.42 4.81
C LEU A 72 -9.22 0.36 3.77
N VAL A 73 -10.50 0.24 3.47
CA VAL A 73 -11.00 -0.72 2.49
C VAL A 73 -11.12 -0.02 1.14
N PHE A 74 -10.63 -0.65 0.08
CA PHE A 74 -10.65 -0.07 -1.25
C PHE A 74 -11.18 -1.05 -2.29
N LYS A 75 -11.62 -0.50 -3.41
CA LYS A 75 -11.96 -1.23 -4.61
C LYS A 75 -11.15 -0.67 -5.76
N ALA A 76 -10.77 -1.53 -6.68
CA ALA A 76 -10.00 -1.15 -7.86
C ALA A 76 -10.20 -2.20 -8.95
N ALA A 77 -9.45 -2.06 -10.04
CA ALA A 77 -9.45 -3.03 -11.12
C ALA A 77 -8.04 -3.20 -11.68
N ILE A 78 -7.83 -4.34 -12.30
CA ILE A 78 -6.65 -4.64 -13.12
C ILE A 78 -7.22 -5.08 -14.46
N GLY A 79 -7.17 -4.20 -15.47
CA GLY A 79 -7.83 -4.47 -16.74
C GLY A 79 -9.33 -4.68 -16.52
N ASP A 80 -9.85 -5.84 -16.93
CA ASP A 80 -11.26 -6.20 -16.76
C ASP A 80 -11.53 -6.96 -15.45
N ARG A 81 -10.51 -7.14 -14.59
CA ARG A 81 -10.65 -7.86 -13.33
C ARG A 81 -10.88 -6.89 -12.19
N GLU A 82 -11.99 -7.05 -11.49
CA GLU A 82 -12.27 -6.24 -10.30
C GLU A 82 -11.61 -6.85 -9.08
N ILE A 83 -11.11 -5.98 -8.21
CA ILE A 83 -10.46 -6.39 -6.97
C ILE A 83 -10.96 -5.54 -5.80
N GLU A 84 -10.86 -6.13 -4.62
CA GLU A 84 -11.08 -5.45 -3.36
C GLU A 84 -9.88 -5.69 -2.47
N GLY A 85 -9.53 -4.71 -1.68
CA GLY A 85 -8.41 -4.86 -0.77
C GLY A 85 -8.54 -4.04 0.49
N VAL A 86 -7.59 -4.25 1.37
CA VAL A 86 -7.50 -3.48 2.60
C VAL A 86 -6.06 -3.04 2.80
N ASP A 87 -5.91 -1.79 3.23
CA ASP A 87 -4.67 -1.26 3.77
C ASP A 87 -4.78 -1.32 5.29
N ILE A 88 -3.89 -2.03 5.94
CA ILE A 88 -3.83 -2.07 7.39
C ILE A 88 -2.62 -1.23 7.80
N LEU A 89 -2.87 -0.11 8.45
CA LEU A 89 -1.85 0.86 8.82
C LEU A 89 -1.67 0.84 10.34
N ARG A 90 -0.45 0.57 10.78
CA ARG A 90 -0.12 0.54 12.20
C ARG A 90 0.75 1.74 12.52
N LEU A 91 0.32 2.56 13.48
CA LEU A 91 1.02 3.78 13.86
C LEU A 91 1.94 3.51 15.04
N GLY A 92 3.12 4.10 15.00
CA GLY A 92 4.05 4.10 16.12
C GLY A 92 3.64 5.11 17.20
N GLU A 93 4.43 5.17 18.27
CA GLU A 93 4.19 6.11 19.37
C GLU A 93 4.28 7.57 18.92
N ASP A 94 5.07 7.83 17.88
CA ASP A 94 5.22 9.16 17.29
C ASP A 94 4.07 9.53 16.34
N GLY A 95 3.11 8.63 16.14
CA GLY A 95 1.98 8.86 15.24
C GLY A 95 2.29 8.61 13.76
N MET A 96 3.51 8.20 13.42
CA MET A 96 3.88 7.88 12.04
C MET A 96 3.46 6.45 11.70
N ILE A 97 3.26 6.18 10.41
CA ILE A 97 2.93 4.83 9.94
C ILE A 97 4.21 4.01 9.93
N GLU A 98 4.28 2.99 10.79
CA GLU A 98 5.47 2.15 10.91
C GLU A 98 5.30 0.77 10.27
N ASP A 99 4.06 0.33 10.04
CA ASP A 99 3.77 -0.95 9.40
C ASP A 99 2.56 -0.79 8.50
N PHE A 100 2.68 -1.32 7.29
CA PHE A 100 1.67 -1.16 6.25
C PHE A 100 1.48 -2.51 5.57
N THR A 101 0.30 -3.11 5.72
CA THR A 101 -0.02 -4.41 5.11
C THR A 101 -1.15 -4.23 4.11
N VAL A 102 -0.99 -4.83 2.93
CA VAL A 102 -2.04 -4.83 1.92
C VAL A 102 -2.50 -6.26 1.67
N MET A 103 -3.81 -6.47 1.71
CA MET A 103 -4.43 -7.74 1.34
C MET A 103 -5.38 -7.50 0.18
N LEU A 104 -5.44 -8.44 -0.77
CA LEU A 104 -6.24 -8.33 -2.00
C LEU A 104 -7.06 -9.59 -2.24
N ARG A 105 -8.25 -9.41 -2.79
CA ARG A 105 -9.11 -10.49 -3.26
C ARG A 105 -9.80 -10.06 -4.56
N PRO A 106 -10.34 -10.97 -5.39
CA PRO A 106 -10.14 -12.42 -5.37
C PRO A 106 -8.84 -12.81 -6.08
N ILE A 107 -8.52 -14.11 -6.08
CA ILE A 107 -7.29 -14.61 -6.71
C ILE A 107 -7.24 -14.27 -8.20
N SER A 108 -8.38 -14.20 -8.87
CA SER A 108 -8.45 -13.86 -10.30
C SER A 108 -7.96 -12.45 -10.61
N GLY A 109 -7.98 -11.54 -9.64
CA GLY A 109 -7.40 -10.20 -9.76
C GLY A 109 -6.03 -10.10 -9.14
N LEU A 110 -5.80 -10.84 -8.04
CA LEU A 110 -4.50 -10.85 -7.36
C LEU A 110 -3.37 -11.37 -8.26
N LEU A 111 -3.61 -12.44 -9.01
CA LEU A 111 -2.57 -13.00 -9.88
C LEU A 111 -2.10 -12.03 -10.97
N PRO A 112 -2.97 -11.39 -11.77
CA PRO A 112 -2.50 -10.39 -12.72
C PRO A 112 -1.86 -9.18 -12.06
N PHE A 113 -2.34 -8.77 -10.87
CA PHE A 113 -1.69 -7.70 -10.12
C PHE A 113 -0.27 -8.12 -9.72
N ALA A 114 -0.10 -9.30 -9.16
CA ALA A 114 1.21 -9.80 -8.74
C ALA A 114 2.18 -9.90 -9.91
N GLN A 115 1.70 -10.34 -11.08
CA GLN A 115 2.53 -10.42 -12.27
C GLN A 115 2.97 -9.03 -12.75
N ALA A 116 2.04 -8.09 -12.86
CA ALA A 116 2.34 -6.72 -13.31
C ALA A 116 3.30 -6.03 -12.34
N MET A 117 3.05 -6.16 -11.04
CA MET A 117 3.91 -5.56 -10.01
C MET A 117 5.29 -6.20 -9.99
N GLY A 118 5.37 -7.53 -10.15
CA GLY A 118 6.65 -8.23 -10.17
C GLY A 118 7.59 -7.69 -11.25
N GLU A 119 7.06 -7.45 -12.44
CA GLU A 119 7.82 -6.87 -13.55
C GLU A 119 8.30 -5.44 -13.24
N LYS A 120 7.41 -4.60 -12.71
CA LYS A 120 7.74 -3.21 -12.37
C LYS A 120 8.75 -3.13 -11.24
N VAL A 121 8.60 -3.97 -10.21
CA VAL A 121 9.51 -4.02 -9.08
C VAL A 121 10.92 -4.45 -9.54
N GLN A 122 10.99 -5.46 -10.39
CA GLN A 122 12.26 -5.92 -10.94
C GLN A 122 12.94 -4.82 -11.76
N GLN A 123 12.21 -4.16 -12.65
CA GLN A 123 12.75 -3.07 -13.47
C GLN A 123 13.20 -1.88 -12.63
N ALA A 124 12.53 -1.60 -11.53
CA ALA A 124 12.89 -0.51 -10.63
C ALA A 124 14.03 -0.86 -9.68
N GLY A 125 14.44 -2.13 -9.63
CA GLY A 125 15.52 -2.57 -8.74
C GLY A 125 15.13 -2.63 -7.27
N LEU A 126 13.83 -2.67 -6.97
CA LEU A 126 13.36 -2.78 -5.59
C LEU A 126 13.42 -4.23 -5.14
N GLN A 127 13.78 -4.44 -3.88
CA GLN A 127 13.91 -5.79 -3.32
C GLN A 127 13.26 -5.87 -1.95
N THR A 128 12.69 -7.05 -1.67
CA THR A 128 12.26 -7.38 -0.31
C THR A 128 13.49 -7.68 0.55
N THR A 129 13.30 -7.68 1.86
CA THR A 129 14.35 -8.13 2.77
C THR A 129 14.62 -9.62 2.55
N ALA A 130 15.87 -10.02 2.65
CA ALA A 130 16.21 -11.43 2.73
C ALA A 130 15.76 -11.91 4.12
N ALA A 131 15.00 -12.96 4.15
CA ALA A 131 14.41 -13.46 5.38
C ALA A 131 15.47 -13.82 6.42
#